data_1e962bd07a943a818793287d60da37b8
#
_entry.id   1e962bd07a943a818793287d60da37b8
#
_cell.length_a   1.000
_cell.length_b   1.000
_cell.length_c   1.000
_cell.angle_alpha   90.00
_cell.angle_beta   90.00
_cell.angle_gamma   90.00
#
_symmetry.space_group_name_H-M   'P 1'
#
loop_
_entity.id
_entity.type
_entity.pdbx_description
1 polymer ?
#
loop_
_entity_poly.entity_id
_entity_poly.type
_entity_poly.pdbx_seq_one_letter_code
_entity_poly.pdbx_strand_id
1 'polypeptide(L)'
;MHFSILTNNHRKNMKSIFEEMENSYDSILIATAFFSETETIIKMIDKNINIVLLVSLRFPTDPYALGKIYVHQNVDVKFLPADFHSKFYIFLKDNIPVASIIGSSNFTNGGLENNIETNVFSKDIDFCKVLKMHFQNILEKAHDLEPNDILKYKRIFALQQKLTQSREEEIFYENLLQDRRNTNKNISRKAKEYLSFIRIVSDVKRIVEDELRYSYPDIPAFLVIDHFWHWLKTEYANQNPKFTTPNEEKIQLLFKDYATWEKKENYTKQMFGKAKNIFNKYLDREYLQELTEENVVEIYSNLHSGGARDNRFHSAEKFVKHNDLEKIKKAFRYLLYSKDDIVLRIDRLINPDSELKLEEFGASCTQELLGWVFYKDYPMRNEKADFCVKYLGYKINDT
;
A
#
# COMPACT_ATOMS: atom_id res chain seq x y z
N MET A 1 -32.62 -2.32 26.09
CA MET A 1 -31.48 -1.82 25.27
C MET A 1 -32.00 -1.56 23.87
N HIS A 2 -31.91 -0.32 23.40
CA HIS A 2 -32.29 0.02 22.02
C HIS A 2 -31.04 0.44 21.25
N PHE A 3 -30.43 -0.52 20.56
CA PHE A 3 -29.34 -0.29 19.62
C PHE A 3 -29.85 -0.47 18.21
N SER A 4 -29.38 0.38 17.30
CA SER A 4 -29.53 0.18 15.86
C SER A 4 -28.17 0.21 15.18
N ILE A 5 -27.98 -0.66 14.19
CA ILE A 5 -26.79 -0.68 13.36
C ILE A 5 -27.02 0.34 12.24
N LEU A 6 -26.05 1.24 12.07
CA LEU A 6 -25.99 2.21 10.98
C LEU A 6 -24.90 1.78 10.01
N THR A 7 -25.27 1.71 8.76
CA THR A 7 -24.34 1.50 7.64
C THR A 7 -24.59 2.59 6.62
N ASN A 8 -23.53 3.09 5.99
CA ASN A 8 -23.70 4.04 4.91
C ASN A 8 -24.25 3.31 3.67
N ASN A 9 -25.55 3.20 3.58
CA ASN A 9 -26.25 2.68 2.41
C ASN A 9 -27.20 3.74 1.87
N HIS A 10 -27.74 3.52 0.67
CA HIS A 10 -28.57 4.50 -0.05
C HIS A 10 -29.82 5.01 0.69
N ARG A 11 -30.19 4.42 1.83
CA ARG A 11 -31.41 4.80 2.57
C ARG A 11 -31.15 5.44 3.92
N LYS A 12 -30.01 5.15 4.56
CA LYS A 12 -29.68 5.68 5.88
C LYS A 12 -28.16 5.69 6.05
N ASN A 13 -27.61 6.87 6.30
CA ASN A 13 -26.18 7.09 6.54
C ASN A 13 -25.97 7.84 7.86
N MET A 14 -24.74 8.03 8.27
CA MET A 14 -24.42 8.75 9.51
C MET A 14 -24.94 10.20 9.48
N LYS A 15 -24.86 10.89 8.33
CA LYS A 15 -25.29 12.28 8.18
C LYS A 15 -26.79 12.43 8.46
N SER A 16 -27.61 11.46 8.01
CA SER A 16 -29.06 11.48 8.28
C SER A 16 -29.41 11.41 9.77
N ILE A 17 -28.56 10.80 10.62
CA ILE A 17 -28.79 10.78 12.05
C ILE A 17 -28.57 12.15 12.69
N PHE A 18 -27.57 12.92 12.23
CA PHE A 18 -27.39 14.29 12.70
C PHE A 18 -28.60 15.16 12.36
N GLU A 19 -29.20 14.96 11.18
CA GLU A 19 -30.43 15.64 10.75
C GLU A 19 -31.66 15.18 11.56
N GLU A 20 -31.85 13.86 11.77
CA GLU A 20 -32.94 13.31 12.58
C GLU A 20 -32.86 13.78 14.04
N MET A 21 -31.68 13.95 14.57
CA MET A 21 -31.47 14.37 15.96
C MET A 21 -31.47 15.88 16.18
N GLU A 22 -31.52 16.67 15.12
CA GLU A 22 -31.28 18.11 15.06
C GLU A 22 -31.93 18.96 16.16
N ASN A 23 -33.17 18.64 16.55
CA ASN A 23 -33.92 19.35 17.60
C ASN A 23 -33.84 18.66 18.98
N SER A 24 -33.06 17.61 19.10
CA SER A 24 -33.04 16.74 20.29
C SER A 24 -31.84 17.00 21.19
N TYR A 25 -30.89 17.86 20.77
CA TYR A 25 -29.67 18.15 21.53
C TYR A 25 -29.26 19.63 21.39
N ASP A 26 -28.49 20.14 22.33
CA ASP A 26 -27.92 21.47 22.35
C ASP A 26 -26.39 21.48 22.39
N SER A 27 -25.81 20.32 22.60
CA SER A 27 -24.37 20.15 22.53
C SER A 27 -23.99 18.74 22.05
N ILE A 28 -22.81 18.63 21.43
CA ILE A 28 -22.28 17.37 20.92
C ILE A 28 -20.78 17.24 21.26
N LEU A 29 -20.41 16.03 21.71
CA LEU A 29 -19.03 15.63 21.89
C LEU A 29 -18.63 14.72 20.74
N ILE A 30 -17.62 15.11 20.01
CA ILE A 30 -17.13 14.39 18.82
C ILE A 30 -15.72 13.92 19.08
N ALA A 31 -15.50 12.61 19.06
CA ALA A 31 -14.20 11.98 19.03
C ALA A 31 -13.99 11.33 17.68
N THR A 32 -13.04 11.80 16.89
CA THR A 32 -12.76 11.27 15.56
C THR A 32 -11.26 11.33 15.24
N ALA A 33 -10.71 10.24 14.71
CA ALA A 33 -9.30 10.23 14.33
C ALA A 33 -9.02 11.21 13.18
N PHE A 34 -9.94 11.30 12.20
CA PHE A 34 -9.80 12.15 11.03
C PHE A 34 -11.02 13.06 10.84
N PHE A 35 -10.72 14.31 10.45
CA PHE A 35 -11.72 15.34 10.25
C PHE A 35 -11.50 16.07 8.91
N SER A 36 -12.56 16.19 8.11
CA SER A 36 -12.53 16.97 6.86
C SER A 36 -13.90 17.51 6.46
N GLU A 37 -14.99 16.98 7.03
CA GLU A 37 -16.36 17.39 6.69
C GLU A 37 -16.78 18.58 7.54
N THR A 38 -17.07 19.72 6.93
CA THR A 38 -17.43 20.97 7.62
C THR A 38 -18.89 21.37 7.49
N GLU A 39 -19.61 20.85 6.51
CA GLU A 39 -20.99 21.28 6.22
C GLU A 39 -21.93 20.95 7.38
N THR A 40 -21.82 19.71 7.90
CA THR A 40 -22.61 19.27 9.06
C THR A 40 -22.28 20.09 10.30
N ILE A 41 -20.99 20.39 10.54
CA ILE A 41 -20.56 21.25 11.66
C ILE A 41 -21.11 22.66 11.51
N ILE A 42 -21.07 23.26 10.32
CA ILE A 42 -21.60 24.62 10.10
C ILE A 42 -23.13 24.67 10.35
N LYS A 43 -23.87 23.65 9.89
CA LYS A 43 -25.32 23.53 10.20
C LYS A 43 -25.59 23.48 11.70
N MET A 44 -24.73 22.79 12.48
CA MET A 44 -24.84 22.76 13.95
C MET A 44 -24.50 24.14 14.57
N ILE A 45 -23.47 24.79 14.05
CA ILE A 45 -23.07 26.15 14.49
C ILE A 45 -24.22 27.15 14.27
N ASP A 46 -24.86 27.14 13.10
CA ASP A 46 -25.96 28.03 12.74
C ASP A 46 -27.17 27.84 13.67
N LYS A 47 -27.29 26.69 14.34
CA LYS A 47 -28.31 26.36 15.32
C LYS A 47 -27.87 26.57 16.77
N ASN A 48 -26.72 27.23 16.99
CA ASN A 48 -26.14 27.47 18.30
C ASN A 48 -25.86 26.18 19.12
N ILE A 49 -25.57 25.07 18.46
CA ILE A 49 -25.15 23.83 19.13
C ILE A 49 -23.68 23.98 19.55
N ASN A 50 -23.39 23.64 20.81
CA ASN A 50 -22.02 23.64 21.32
C ASN A 50 -21.32 22.35 20.91
N ILE A 51 -20.08 22.48 20.40
CA ILE A 51 -19.34 21.36 19.82
C ILE A 51 -17.99 21.26 20.53
N VAL A 52 -17.67 20.08 21.06
CA VAL A 52 -16.31 19.73 21.48
C VAL A 52 -15.78 18.65 20.54
N LEU A 53 -14.73 18.98 19.80
CA LEU A 53 -14.12 18.10 18.81
C LEU A 53 -12.73 17.64 19.26
N LEU A 54 -12.58 16.33 19.44
CA LEU A 54 -11.28 15.67 19.64
C LEU A 54 -10.81 15.04 18.32
N VAL A 55 -9.60 15.39 17.88
CA VAL A 55 -9.06 14.97 16.59
C VAL A 55 -7.56 14.68 16.66
N SER A 56 -7.02 13.88 15.73
CA SER A 56 -5.57 13.78 15.52
C SER A 56 -5.09 14.76 14.45
N LEU A 57 -4.00 15.50 14.74
CA LEU A 57 -3.34 16.36 13.75
C LEU A 57 -2.40 15.53 12.86
N ARG A 58 -2.96 14.58 12.13
CA ARG A 58 -2.24 13.79 11.13
C ARG A 58 -3.08 13.61 9.87
N PHE A 59 -2.42 13.34 8.75
CA PHE A 59 -3.10 13.01 7.49
C PHE A 59 -4.02 11.78 7.68
N PRO A 60 -5.27 11.80 7.18
CA PRO A 60 -5.89 12.77 6.28
C PRO A 60 -6.76 13.85 6.97
N THR A 61 -6.59 14.17 8.26
CA THR A 61 -7.28 15.34 8.86
C THR A 61 -6.97 16.60 8.06
N ASP A 62 -7.99 17.33 7.64
CA ASP A 62 -7.82 18.52 6.81
C ASP A 62 -7.60 19.78 7.69
N PRO A 63 -6.41 20.41 7.65
CA PRO A 63 -6.14 21.62 8.41
C PRO A 63 -6.92 22.84 7.92
N TYR A 64 -7.41 22.86 6.69
CA TYR A 64 -8.26 23.93 6.18
C TYR A 64 -9.68 23.80 6.73
N ALA A 65 -10.19 22.58 6.82
CA ALA A 65 -11.46 22.27 7.48
C ALA A 65 -11.41 22.65 8.96
N LEU A 66 -10.34 22.30 9.69
CA LEU A 66 -10.13 22.71 11.09
C LEU A 66 -10.10 24.24 11.22
N GLY A 67 -9.33 24.96 10.38
CA GLY A 67 -9.26 26.41 10.40
C GLY A 67 -10.60 27.10 10.12
N LYS A 68 -11.48 26.46 9.32
CA LYS A 68 -12.82 27.00 9.02
C LYS A 68 -13.75 26.95 10.22
N ILE A 69 -13.70 25.88 11.04
CA ILE A 69 -14.58 25.71 12.19
C ILE A 69 -14.02 26.31 13.48
N TYR A 70 -12.69 26.37 13.61
CA TYR A 70 -11.99 26.84 14.81
C TYR A 70 -12.35 28.28 15.23
N VAL A 71 -12.75 29.13 14.29
CA VAL A 71 -13.05 30.56 14.54
C VAL A 71 -14.40 30.81 15.24
N HIS A 72 -15.23 29.77 15.38
CA HIS A 72 -16.57 29.89 15.94
C HIS A 72 -16.55 29.66 17.46
N GLN A 73 -17.19 30.56 18.23
CA GLN A 73 -17.18 30.57 19.70
C GLN A 73 -17.83 29.35 20.35
N ASN A 74 -18.76 28.69 19.66
CA ASN A 74 -19.43 27.48 20.11
C ASN A 74 -18.72 26.16 19.67
N VAL A 75 -17.48 26.27 19.18
CA VAL A 75 -16.66 25.12 18.77
C VAL A 75 -15.36 25.11 19.56
N ASP A 76 -15.16 24.09 20.37
CA ASP A 76 -13.91 23.83 21.09
C ASP A 76 -13.19 22.65 20.39
N VAL A 77 -12.05 22.93 19.79
CA VAL A 77 -11.25 21.93 19.08
C VAL A 77 -10.00 21.60 19.88
N LYS A 78 -9.84 20.32 20.20
CA LYS A 78 -8.65 19.83 20.88
C LYS A 78 -8.04 18.68 20.09
N PHE A 79 -6.73 18.51 20.21
CA PHE A 79 -6.05 17.43 19.49
C PHE A 79 -5.34 16.45 20.43
N LEU A 80 -5.17 15.25 19.92
CA LEU A 80 -4.54 14.12 20.59
C LEU A 80 -3.33 13.62 19.77
N PRO A 81 -2.40 12.85 20.41
CA PRO A 81 -1.30 12.22 19.71
C PRO A 81 -1.72 11.36 18.51
N ALA A 82 -0.78 11.03 17.64
CA ALA A 82 -1.02 10.36 16.37
C ALA A 82 -1.60 8.94 16.48
N ASP A 83 -1.49 8.29 17.62
CA ASP A 83 -2.08 6.97 17.90
C ASP A 83 -3.58 7.03 18.26
N PHE A 84 -4.15 8.21 18.46
CA PHE A 84 -5.58 8.37 18.68
C PHE A 84 -6.38 7.93 17.44
N HIS A 85 -7.25 6.94 17.60
CA HIS A 85 -8.00 6.36 16.48
C HIS A 85 -9.49 6.05 16.80
N SER A 86 -10.03 6.62 17.89
CA SER A 86 -11.43 6.44 18.27
C SER A 86 -12.38 7.23 17.37
N LYS A 87 -13.60 6.69 17.16
CA LYS A 87 -14.68 7.35 16.45
C LYS A 87 -15.97 7.10 17.21
N PHE A 88 -16.43 8.14 17.91
CA PHE A 88 -17.74 8.14 18.59
C PHE A 88 -18.25 9.55 18.80
N TYR A 89 -19.56 9.65 18.93
CA TYR A 89 -20.32 10.89 18.95
C TYR A 89 -21.35 10.80 20.06
N ILE A 90 -21.49 11.84 20.88
CA ILE A 90 -22.43 11.87 22.03
C ILE A 90 -23.26 13.14 21.93
N PHE A 91 -24.57 12.97 21.76
CA PHE A 91 -25.53 14.05 21.73
C PHE A 91 -26.00 14.35 23.17
N LEU A 92 -25.93 15.61 23.55
CA LEU A 92 -26.30 16.07 24.89
C LEU A 92 -27.47 17.05 24.83
N LYS A 93 -28.34 16.99 25.81
CA LYS A 93 -29.36 17.98 26.11
C LYS A 93 -29.22 18.41 27.54
N ASP A 94 -29.07 19.70 27.79
CA ASP A 94 -28.81 20.25 29.13
C ASP A 94 -27.66 19.49 29.83
N ASN A 95 -26.59 19.22 29.10
CA ASN A 95 -25.40 18.43 29.54
C ASN A 95 -25.69 16.94 29.87
N ILE A 96 -26.90 16.44 29.64
CA ILE A 96 -27.27 15.03 29.86
C ILE A 96 -27.17 14.28 28.50
N PRO A 97 -26.48 13.14 28.42
CA PRO A 97 -26.40 12.38 27.16
C PRO A 97 -27.76 11.78 26.82
N VAL A 98 -28.25 12.06 25.61
CA VAL A 98 -29.55 11.59 25.09
C VAL A 98 -29.41 10.53 24.01
N ALA A 99 -28.28 10.52 23.31
CA ALA A 99 -27.98 9.49 22.31
C ALA A 99 -26.47 9.44 22.07
N SER A 100 -25.99 8.36 21.46
CA SER A 100 -24.61 8.22 21.06
C SER A 100 -24.47 7.35 19.80
N ILE A 101 -23.35 7.56 19.09
CA ILE A 101 -22.91 6.70 18.00
C ILE A 101 -21.48 6.28 18.31
N ILE A 102 -21.14 5.01 18.08
CA ILE A 102 -19.77 4.50 18.13
C ILE A 102 -19.56 3.51 16.98
N GLY A 103 -18.41 3.59 16.32
CA GLY A 103 -18.10 2.68 15.22
C GLY A 103 -16.88 3.05 14.40
N SER A 104 -16.94 2.75 13.11
CA SER A 104 -15.81 2.93 12.21
C SER A 104 -15.75 4.30 11.52
N SER A 105 -16.85 5.06 11.47
CA SER A 105 -16.96 6.31 10.74
C SER A 105 -16.14 7.45 11.35
N ASN A 106 -15.21 7.99 10.58
CA ASN A 106 -14.60 9.29 10.88
C ASN A 106 -15.52 10.45 10.45
N PHE A 107 -15.28 11.65 10.99
CA PHE A 107 -16.02 12.85 10.62
C PHE A 107 -15.48 13.44 9.30
N THR A 108 -15.68 12.69 8.23
CA THR A 108 -15.28 12.99 6.85
C THR A 108 -16.44 12.68 5.92
N ASN A 109 -16.47 13.24 4.72
CA ASN A 109 -17.52 12.90 3.73
C ASN A 109 -17.60 11.38 3.47
N GLY A 110 -16.42 10.73 3.35
CA GLY A 110 -16.39 9.27 3.23
C GLY A 110 -17.03 8.58 4.42
N GLY A 111 -16.62 8.91 5.63
CA GLY A 111 -17.10 8.28 6.86
C GLY A 111 -18.58 8.54 7.15
N LEU A 112 -19.10 9.72 6.80
CA LEU A 112 -20.49 10.06 7.06
C LEU A 112 -21.49 9.57 6.00
N GLU A 113 -21.07 9.42 4.73
CA GLU A 113 -21.97 9.13 3.62
C GLU A 113 -21.54 8.01 2.67
N ASN A 114 -20.24 7.95 2.30
CA ASN A 114 -19.83 7.23 1.09
C ASN A 114 -19.11 5.90 1.33
N ASN A 115 -18.36 5.79 2.43
CA ASN A 115 -17.59 4.58 2.71
C ASN A 115 -18.49 3.45 3.23
N ILE A 116 -18.02 2.22 3.10
CA ILE A 116 -18.61 1.07 3.79
C ILE A 116 -18.21 1.16 5.27
N GLU A 117 -19.14 1.58 6.11
CA GLU A 117 -18.94 1.80 7.52
C GLU A 117 -19.93 0.98 8.35
N THR A 118 -19.58 0.70 9.60
CA THR A 118 -20.49 0.06 10.56
C THR A 118 -20.43 0.80 11.88
N ASN A 119 -21.57 1.33 12.30
CA ASN A 119 -21.72 2.06 13.55
C ASN A 119 -22.92 1.54 14.35
N VAL A 120 -22.87 1.73 15.64
CA VAL A 120 -23.97 1.47 16.56
C VAL A 120 -24.51 2.80 17.05
N PHE A 121 -25.78 3.06 16.78
CA PHE A 121 -26.53 4.17 17.37
C PHE A 121 -27.32 3.68 18.56
N SER A 122 -27.24 4.39 19.68
CA SER A 122 -27.92 4.04 20.93
C SER A 122 -28.59 5.26 21.56
N LYS A 123 -29.80 5.05 22.08
CA LYS A 123 -30.51 5.96 23.01
C LYS A 123 -30.57 5.40 24.43
N ASP A 124 -29.76 4.39 24.73
CA ASP A 124 -29.61 3.85 26.09
C ASP A 124 -28.81 4.85 26.93
N ILE A 125 -29.45 5.44 27.92
CA ILE A 125 -28.88 6.54 28.72
C ILE A 125 -27.64 6.07 29.50
N ASP A 126 -27.65 4.84 30.02
CA ASP A 126 -26.51 4.35 30.82
C ASP A 126 -25.32 4.06 29.95
N PHE A 127 -25.52 3.50 28.76
CA PHE A 127 -24.46 3.36 27.75
C PHE A 127 -23.88 4.73 27.36
N CYS A 128 -24.76 5.72 27.10
CA CYS A 128 -24.31 7.06 26.72
C CYS A 128 -23.54 7.77 27.86
N LYS A 129 -23.91 7.55 29.12
CA LYS A 129 -23.15 8.07 30.28
C LYS A 129 -21.75 7.45 30.36
N VAL A 130 -21.65 6.13 30.19
CA VAL A 130 -20.33 5.44 30.17
C VAL A 130 -19.45 5.98 29.05
N LEU A 131 -20.01 6.20 27.87
CA LEU A 131 -19.28 6.77 26.74
C LEU A 131 -18.87 8.22 27.00
N LYS A 132 -19.71 9.02 27.65
CA LYS A 132 -19.39 10.39 28.08
C LYS A 132 -18.22 10.41 29.07
N MET A 133 -18.21 9.50 30.05
CA MET A 133 -17.09 9.35 30.99
C MET A 133 -15.79 8.99 30.24
N HIS A 134 -15.87 8.10 29.28
CA HIS A 134 -14.72 7.76 28.44
C HIS A 134 -14.22 8.95 27.62
N PHE A 135 -15.12 9.74 27.05
CA PHE A 135 -14.76 11.00 26.38
C PHE A 135 -14.00 11.96 27.31
N GLN A 136 -14.46 12.12 28.54
CA GLN A 136 -13.80 12.99 29.54
C GLN A 136 -12.39 12.50 29.87
N ASN A 137 -12.19 11.20 30.05
CA ASN A 137 -10.87 10.61 30.30
C ASN A 137 -9.89 10.82 29.10
N ILE A 138 -10.42 10.86 27.89
CA ILE A 138 -9.61 11.19 26.68
C ILE A 138 -9.35 12.69 26.64
N LEU A 139 -10.33 13.50 26.96
CA LEU A 139 -10.23 14.97 26.96
C LEU A 139 -9.13 15.49 27.91
N GLU A 140 -8.94 14.83 29.06
CA GLU A 140 -7.86 15.17 30.02
C GLU A 140 -6.45 15.00 29.41
N LYS A 141 -6.32 14.21 28.36
CA LYS A 141 -5.05 13.96 27.63
C LYS A 141 -4.91 14.81 26.37
N ALA A 142 -5.95 15.55 26.03
CA ALA A 142 -5.97 16.37 24.82
C ALA A 142 -5.30 17.74 25.04
N HIS A 143 -4.79 18.29 23.97
CA HIS A 143 -4.19 19.62 23.96
C HIS A 143 -5.12 20.60 23.23
N ASP A 144 -5.16 21.84 23.72
CA ASP A 144 -5.86 22.92 23.03
C ASP A 144 -5.23 23.15 21.65
N LEU A 145 -6.07 23.31 20.63
CA LEU A 145 -5.61 23.63 19.28
C LEU A 145 -5.37 25.14 19.17
N GLU A 146 -4.15 25.54 18.88
CA GLU A 146 -3.79 26.94 18.67
C GLU A 146 -3.71 27.29 17.17
N PRO A 147 -3.90 28.55 16.76
CA PRO A 147 -3.75 29.00 15.38
C PRO A 147 -2.41 28.60 14.76
N ASN A 148 -1.34 28.65 15.57
CA ASN A 148 0.00 28.28 15.14
C ASN A 148 0.16 26.77 14.84
N ASP A 149 -0.59 25.91 15.53
CA ASP A 149 -0.59 24.48 15.27
C ASP A 149 -1.24 24.16 13.91
N ILE A 150 -2.35 24.86 13.60
CA ILE A 150 -2.99 24.75 12.29
C ILE A 150 -2.01 25.19 11.18
N LEU A 151 -1.27 26.27 11.37
CA LEU A 151 -0.29 26.76 10.39
C LEU A 151 0.87 25.78 10.19
N LYS A 152 1.41 25.22 11.27
CA LYS A 152 2.46 24.19 11.20
C LYS A 152 1.94 22.93 10.49
N TYR A 153 0.73 22.49 10.86
CA TYR A 153 0.14 21.29 10.31
C TYR A 153 -0.21 21.45 8.83
N LYS A 154 -0.65 22.63 8.35
CA LYS A 154 -0.85 22.91 6.91
C LYS A 154 0.39 22.59 6.07
N ARG A 155 1.58 22.90 6.59
CA ARG A 155 2.85 22.61 5.88
C ARG A 155 3.10 21.11 5.77
N ILE A 156 2.88 20.38 6.88
CA ILE A 156 3.04 18.91 6.91
C ILE A 156 2.00 18.25 6.00
N PHE A 157 0.75 18.69 6.06
CA PHE A 157 -0.35 18.18 5.25
C PHE A 157 -0.07 18.36 3.75
N ALA A 158 0.40 19.53 3.32
CA ALA A 158 0.74 19.78 1.92
C ALA A 158 1.88 18.90 1.41
N LEU A 159 2.86 18.56 2.26
CA LEU A 159 3.93 17.62 1.94
C LEU A 159 3.38 16.19 1.82
N GLN A 160 2.55 15.75 2.77
CA GLN A 160 1.94 14.43 2.75
C GLN A 160 0.96 14.27 1.59
N GLN A 161 0.17 15.31 1.28
CA GLN A 161 -0.72 15.31 0.12
C GLN A 161 0.05 15.13 -1.21
N LYS A 162 1.21 15.77 -1.35
CA LYS A 162 2.08 15.56 -2.52
C LYS A 162 2.64 14.13 -2.61
N LEU A 163 2.96 13.53 -1.47
CA LEU A 163 3.43 12.14 -1.39
C LEU A 163 2.30 11.13 -1.65
N THR A 164 1.08 11.44 -1.24
CA THR A 164 -0.11 10.58 -1.42
C THR A 164 -0.78 10.80 -2.79
N GLN A 165 -0.55 11.93 -3.45
CA GLN A 165 -0.92 12.18 -4.85
C GLN A 165 -0.08 11.39 -5.86
N SER A 166 0.91 10.61 -5.42
CA SER A 166 1.37 9.50 -6.24
C SER A 166 0.19 8.52 -6.33
N ARG A 167 -0.44 8.52 -7.47
CA ARG A 167 -1.62 7.78 -7.96
C ARG A 167 -1.61 6.26 -7.73
N GLU A 168 -0.73 5.75 -6.89
CA GLU A 168 -0.39 4.34 -6.81
C GLU A 168 -1.43 3.52 -6.05
N GLU A 169 -2.00 4.06 -4.95
CA GLU A 169 -3.02 3.32 -4.20
C GLU A 169 -4.38 3.31 -4.92
N GLU A 170 -4.81 4.42 -5.52
CA GLU A 170 -6.05 4.47 -6.31
C GLU A 170 -5.93 3.60 -7.57
N ILE A 171 -4.81 3.68 -8.29
CA ILE A 171 -4.53 2.83 -9.44
C ILE A 171 -4.44 1.36 -9.01
N PHE A 172 -3.84 1.05 -7.87
CA PHE A 172 -3.77 -0.30 -7.34
C PHE A 172 -5.17 -0.84 -7.00
N TYR A 173 -6.04 -0.05 -6.34
CA TYR A 173 -7.42 -0.44 -6.04
C TYR A 173 -8.30 -0.51 -7.29
N GLU A 174 -8.18 0.44 -8.21
CA GLU A 174 -8.91 0.41 -9.48
C GLU A 174 -8.49 -0.79 -10.34
N ASN A 175 -7.20 -1.10 -10.39
CA ASN A 175 -6.68 -2.28 -11.07
C ASN A 175 -7.16 -3.58 -10.40
N LEU A 176 -7.15 -3.66 -9.07
CA LEU A 176 -7.72 -4.79 -8.32
C LEU A 176 -9.22 -4.99 -8.59
N LEU A 177 -9.99 -3.91 -8.75
CA LEU A 177 -11.43 -3.97 -9.02
C LEU A 177 -11.71 -4.24 -10.50
N GLN A 178 -10.92 -3.71 -11.42
CA GLN A 178 -10.99 -4.02 -12.85
C GLN A 178 -10.59 -5.47 -13.13
N ASP A 179 -9.57 -5.99 -12.43
CA ASP A 179 -9.18 -7.40 -12.50
C ASP A 179 -10.32 -8.34 -12.08
N ARG A 180 -11.08 -8.00 -11.05
CA ARG A 180 -12.25 -8.80 -10.66
C ARG A 180 -13.40 -8.72 -11.66
N ARG A 181 -13.53 -7.62 -12.40
CA ARG A 181 -14.54 -7.45 -13.46
C ARG A 181 -14.11 -8.05 -14.79
N ASN A 182 -12.80 -8.02 -15.07
CA ASN A 182 -12.19 -8.53 -16.31
C ASN A 182 -11.53 -9.89 -16.13
N THR A 183 -11.71 -10.60 -15.00
CA THR A 183 -11.28 -11.99 -14.85
C THR A 183 -12.02 -12.86 -15.86
N ASN A 184 -11.66 -12.69 -17.11
CA ASN A 184 -11.83 -13.73 -18.11
C ASN A 184 -11.23 -15.01 -17.54
N LYS A 185 -11.96 -16.09 -17.64
CA LYS A 185 -11.69 -17.41 -17.06
C LYS A 185 -10.32 -18.03 -17.42
N ASN A 186 -9.49 -17.36 -18.20
CA ASN A 186 -8.30 -17.91 -18.87
C ASN A 186 -6.94 -17.32 -18.45
N ILE A 187 -6.86 -16.45 -17.44
CA ILE A 187 -5.55 -15.96 -16.99
C ILE A 187 -4.80 -17.06 -16.23
N SER A 188 -3.54 -17.29 -16.61
CA SER A 188 -2.71 -18.34 -16.04
C SER A 188 -2.50 -18.16 -14.53
N ARG A 189 -2.45 -19.28 -13.81
CA ARG A 189 -2.17 -19.28 -12.38
C ARG A 189 -0.83 -18.59 -12.05
N LYS A 190 0.19 -18.83 -12.87
CA LYS A 190 1.53 -18.27 -12.70
C LYS A 190 1.54 -16.73 -12.75
N ALA A 191 0.74 -16.12 -13.63
CA ALA A 191 0.59 -14.68 -13.69
C ALA A 191 -0.09 -14.13 -12.41
N LYS A 192 -1.18 -14.75 -11.96
CA LYS A 192 -1.90 -14.35 -10.75
C LYS A 192 -1.05 -14.43 -9.48
N GLU A 193 -0.19 -15.43 -9.38
CA GLU A 193 0.68 -15.65 -8.23
C GLU A 193 1.77 -14.58 -8.08
N TYR A 194 2.07 -13.81 -9.11
CA TYR A 194 3.00 -12.69 -8.98
C TYR A 194 2.52 -11.62 -8.00
N LEU A 195 1.22 -11.35 -7.93
CA LEU A 195 0.65 -10.45 -6.92
C LEU A 195 0.88 -10.96 -5.49
N SER A 196 0.73 -12.26 -5.27
CA SER A 196 1.00 -12.86 -3.97
C SER A 196 2.49 -12.76 -3.61
N PHE A 197 3.37 -12.93 -4.59
CA PHE A 197 4.80 -12.74 -4.42
C PHE A 197 5.16 -11.27 -4.07
N ILE A 198 4.60 -10.29 -4.77
CA ILE A 198 4.78 -8.87 -4.47
C ILE A 198 4.42 -8.57 -3.01
N ARG A 199 3.28 -9.08 -2.53
CA ARG A 199 2.85 -8.89 -1.13
C ARG A 199 3.84 -9.47 -0.13
N ILE A 200 4.32 -10.70 -0.38
CA ILE A 200 5.31 -11.35 0.49
C ILE A 200 6.62 -10.54 0.53
N VAL A 201 7.14 -10.13 -0.63
CA VAL A 201 8.39 -9.37 -0.67
C VAL A 201 8.22 -7.97 -0.09
N SER A 202 7.05 -7.35 -0.22
CA SER A 202 6.72 -6.09 0.44
C SER A 202 6.66 -6.23 1.96
N ASP A 203 6.16 -7.37 2.48
CA ASP A 203 6.19 -7.67 3.91
C ASP A 203 7.63 -7.85 4.41
N VAL A 204 8.46 -8.60 3.69
CA VAL A 204 9.89 -8.72 4.01
C VAL A 204 10.57 -7.35 3.97
N LYS A 205 10.30 -6.51 2.97
CA LYS A 205 10.83 -5.14 2.87
C LYS A 205 10.46 -4.32 4.12
N ARG A 206 9.21 -4.39 4.57
CA ARG A 206 8.74 -3.73 5.80
C ARG A 206 9.51 -4.22 7.03
N ILE A 207 9.66 -5.52 7.17
CA ILE A 207 10.36 -6.15 8.31
C ILE A 207 11.82 -5.69 8.41
N VAL A 208 12.50 -5.48 7.28
CA VAL A 208 13.92 -5.12 7.23
C VAL A 208 14.18 -3.64 6.90
N GLU A 209 13.15 -2.80 6.98
CA GLU A 209 13.19 -1.40 6.51
C GLU A 209 14.29 -0.57 7.18
N ASP A 210 14.47 -0.71 8.49
CA ASP A 210 15.49 0.04 9.23
C ASP A 210 16.90 -0.30 8.75
N GLU A 211 17.19 -1.59 8.54
CA GLU A 211 18.49 -2.02 8.04
C GLU A 211 18.71 -1.62 6.58
N LEU A 212 17.66 -1.64 5.75
CA LEU A 212 17.70 -1.13 4.38
C LEU A 212 18.10 0.34 4.35
N ARG A 213 17.46 1.16 5.17
CA ARG A 213 17.76 2.61 5.27
C ARG A 213 19.16 2.87 5.79
N TYR A 214 19.62 2.08 6.76
CA TYR A 214 20.93 2.25 7.37
C TYR A 214 22.07 1.79 6.47
N SER A 215 21.97 0.57 5.93
CA SER A 215 23.06 -0.07 5.18
C SER A 215 23.03 0.20 3.68
N TYR A 216 21.86 0.56 3.10
CA TYR A 216 21.67 0.70 1.65
C TYR A 216 20.84 1.95 1.25
N PRO A 217 21.20 3.16 1.74
CA PRO A 217 20.36 4.35 1.53
C PRO A 217 20.16 4.74 0.05
N ASP A 218 21.14 4.40 -0.80
CA ASP A 218 21.16 4.79 -2.21
C ASP A 218 20.80 3.66 -3.17
N ILE A 219 20.47 2.47 -2.66
CA ILE A 219 20.16 1.30 -3.48
C ILE A 219 18.69 0.93 -3.33
N PRO A 220 17.95 0.74 -4.43
CA PRO A 220 16.55 0.34 -4.37
C PRO A 220 16.35 -0.97 -3.59
N ALA A 221 15.40 -0.95 -2.66
CA ALA A 221 15.15 -2.02 -1.70
C ALA A 221 14.95 -3.40 -2.35
N PHE A 222 14.22 -3.48 -3.46
CA PHE A 222 13.97 -4.76 -4.12
C PHE A 222 15.22 -5.38 -4.76
N LEU A 223 16.20 -4.57 -5.19
CA LEU A 223 17.50 -5.09 -5.64
C LEU A 223 18.31 -5.64 -4.46
N VAL A 224 18.29 -4.96 -3.32
CA VAL A 224 18.96 -5.44 -2.10
C VAL A 224 18.33 -6.76 -1.64
N ILE A 225 16.98 -6.84 -1.64
CA ILE A 225 16.26 -8.05 -1.24
C ILE A 225 16.52 -9.21 -2.23
N ASP A 226 16.61 -8.95 -3.54
CA ASP A 226 16.97 -10.04 -4.48
C ASP A 226 18.38 -10.57 -4.22
N HIS A 227 19.32 -9.71 -3.83
CA HIS A 227 20.65 -10.15 -3.44
C HIS A 227 20.65 -10.85 -2.07
N PHE A 228 19.80 -10.42 -1.13
CA PHE A 228 19.55 -11.16 0.11
C PHE A 228 19.05 -12.59 -0.16
N TRP A 229 18.20 -12.80 -1.18
CA TRP A 229 17.81 -14.16 -1.61
C TRP A 229 19.00 -14.98 -2.10
N HIS A 230 19.96 -14.36 -2.78
CA HIS A 230 21.18 -15.05 -3.20
C HIS A 230 21.96 -15.56 -1.97
N TRP A 231 22.28 -14.67 -1.05
CA TRP A 231 22.97 -15.02 0.19
C TRP A 231 22.21 -16.06 1.01
N LEU A 232 20.92 -15.87 1.22
CA LEU A 232 20.09 -16.80 1.98
C LEU A 232 20.15 -18.21 1.42
N LYS A 233 20.10 -18.36 0.10
CA LYS A 233 20.14 -19.66 -0.58
C LYS A 233 21.54 -20.29 -0.57
N THR A 234 22.59 -19.51 -0.81
CA THR A 234 23.95 -20.05 -1.00
C THR A 234 24.72 -20.22 0.30
N GLU A 235 24.60 -19.24 1.20
CA GLU A 235 25.42 -19.19 2.41
C GLU A 235 24.70 -19.75 3.65
N TYR A 236 23.38 -19.55 3.76
CA TYR A 236 22.67 -19.82 5.00
C TYR A 236 21.80 -21.08 4.96
N ALA A 237 20.95 -21.25 3.94
CA ALA A 237 19.90 -22.27 3.93
C ALA A 237 20.41 -23.71 3.92
N ASN A 238 21.60 -23.97 3.40
CA ASN A 238 22.20 -25.33 3.36
C ASN A 238 22.59 -25.86 4.75
N GLN A 239 22.76 -24.98 5.74
CA GLN A 239 23.24 -25.33 7.07
C GLN A 239 22.17 -25.17 8.15
N ASN A 240 21.04 -24.59 7.81
CA ASN A 240 20.01 -24.22 8.78
C ASN A 240 18.63 -24.71 8.35
N PRO A 241 17.74 -25.08 9.29
CA PRO A 241 16.40 -25.53 8.96
C PRO A 241 15.52 -24.35 8.49
N LYS A 242 14.62 -24.65 7.55
CA LYS A 242 13.61 -23.68 7.10
C LYS A 242 12.63 -23.29 8.22
N PHE A 243 12.08 -22.12 8.12
CA PHE A 243 11.04 -21.66 9.04
C PHE A 243 9.72 -22.37 8.75
N THR A 244 8.98 -22.67 9.79
CA THR A 244 7.61 -23.23 9.65
C THR A 244 6.58 -22.17 9.32
N THR A 245 6.77 -20.97 9.87
CA THR A 245 5.97 -19.77 9.65
C THR A 245 6.91 -18.55 9.59
N PRO A 246 6.52 -17.45 8.93
CA PRO A 246 7.30 -16.21 8.98
C PRO A 246 7.50 -15.74 10.42
N ASN A 247 8.73 -15.29 10.71
CA ASN A 247 9.12 -14.75 12.01
C ASN A 247 9.91 -13.46 11.80
N GLU A 248 9.32 -12.34 12.17
CA GLU A 248 9.88 -11.00 11.91
C GLU A 248 11.26 -10.81 12.55
N GLU A 249 11.43 -11.15 13.82
CA GLU A 249 12.70 -10.99 14.55
C GLU A 249 13.83 -11.80 13.89
N LYS A 250 13.54 -13.05 13.51
CA LYS A 250 14.53 -13.89 12.82
C LYS A 250 14.88 -13.36 11.44
N ILE A 251 13.88 -12.85 10.69
CA ILE A 251 14.12 -12.24 9.36
C ILE A 251 15.00 -11.00 9.50
N GLN A 252 14.78 -10.16 10.52
CA GLN A 252 15.62 -9.00 10.81
C GLN A 252 17.06 -9.40 11.14
N LEU A 253 17.26 -10.43 11.97
CA LEU A 253 18.58 -10.95 12.30
C LEU A 253 19.29 -11.49 11.07
N LEU A 254 18.63 -12.30 10.25
CA LEU A 254 19.20 -12.81 9.00
C LEU A 254 19.60 -11.69 8.04
N PHE A 255 18.80 -10.65 7.97
CA PHE A 255 19.12 -9.52 7.09
C PHE A 255 20.31 -8.71 7.60
N LYS A 256 20.53 -8.59 8.90
CA LYS A 256 21.74 -8.00 9.50
C LYS A 256 22.99 -8.83 9.21
N ASP A 257 22.88 -10.16 9.30
CA ASP A 257 23.97 -11.07 8.95
C ASP A 257 24.33 -10.94 7.47
N TYR A 258 23.32 -10.91 6.60
CA TYR A 258 23.49 -10.61 5.18
C TYR A 258 24.18 -9.27 4.95
N ALA A 259 23.72 -8.20 5.58
CA ALA A 259 24.29 -6.86 5.41
C ALA A 259 25.78 -6.82 5.84
N THR A 260 26.15 -7.59 6.88
CA THR A 260 27.53 -7.73 7.34
C THR A 260 28.40 -8.49 6.33
N TRP A 261 27.85 -9.54 5.72
CA TRP A 261 28.54 -10.32 4.68
C TRP A 261 28.68 -9.48 3.38
N GLU A 262 27.62 -8.83 2.94
CA GLU A 262 27.57 -8.06 1.70
C GLU A 262 28.52 -6.86 1.67
N LYS A 263 28.78 -6.21 2.80
CA LYS A 263 29.77 -5.11 2.92
C LYS A 263 31.16 -5.48 2.38
N LYS A 264 31.52 -6.76 2.38
CA LYS A 264 32.79 -7.26 1.84
C LYS A 264 32.72 -7.47 0.33
N GLU A 265 31.57 -7.84 -0.19
CA GLU A 265 31.39 -8.29 -1.58
C GLU A 265 30.93 -7.16 -2.53
N ASN A 266 30.20 -6.15 -2.01
CA ASN A 266 29.71 -4.97 -2.75
C ASN A 266 28.84 -5.32 -3.98
N TYR A 267 28.12 -6.44 -3.93
CA TYR A 267 27.29 -6.94 -5.05
C TYR A 267 26.06 -6.08 -5.33
N THR A 268 25.42 -5.52 -4.32
CA THR A 268 24.22 -4.69 -4.49
C THR A 268 24.48 -3.47 -5.38
N LYS A 269 25.65 -2.85 -5.27
CA LYS A 269 26.06 -1.76 -6.17
C LYS A 269 26.28 -2.24 -7.59
N GLN A 270 26.85 -3.43 -7.77
CA GLN A 270 27.03 -4.03 -9.09
C GLN A 270 25.69 -4.35 -9.73
N MET A 271 24.74 -4.92 -8.98
CA MET A 271 23.37 -5.16 -9.46
C MET A 271 22.68 -3.86 -9.87
N PHE A 272 22.80 -2.80 -9.08
CA PHE A 272 22.23 -1.51 -9.42
C PHE A 272 22.86 -0.90 -10.68
N GLY A 273 24.19 -1.04 -10.83
CA GLY A 273 24.89 -0.69 -12.07
C GLY A 273 24.39 -1.47 -13.28
N LYS A 274 24.21 -2.78 -13.14
CA LYS A 274 23.64 -3.66 -14.17
C LYS A 274 22.21 -3.26 -14.56
N ALA A 275 21.34 -2.97 -13.58
CA ALA A 275 20.00 -2.51 -13.85
C ALA A 275 19.97 -1.22 -14.69
N LYS A 276 20.85 -0.26 -14.39
CA LYS A 276 20.95 0.99 -15.14
C LYS A 276 21.58 0.83 -16.53
N ASN A 277 22.70 0.11 -16.60
CA ASN A 277 23.56 0.12 -17.78
C ASN A 277 23.13 -0.89 -18.85
N ILE A 278 22.35 -1.92 -18.47
CA ILE A 278 21.84 -2.93 -19.42
C ILE A 278 20.32 -2.77 -19.55
N PHE A 279 19.58 -3.07 -18.48
CA PHE A 279 18.11 -3.14 -18.58
C PHE A 279 17.47 -1.79 -18.87
N ASN A 280 17.75 -0.76 -18.08
CA ASN A 280 17.15 0.56 -18.30
C ASN A 280 17.69 1.25 -19.56
N LYS A 281 18.93 0.95 -19.96
CA LYS A 281 19.49 1.48 -21.20
C LYS A 281 18.79 0.93 -22.44
N TYR A 282 18.66 -0.39 -22.53
CA TYR A 282 18.10 -1.03 -23.74
C TYR A 282 16.58 -1.11 -23.74
N LEU A 283 15.95 -1.13 -22.57
CA LEU A 283 14.52 -1.31 -22.41
C LEU A 283 13.79 -0.01 -22.06
N ASP A 284 14.46 1.14 -22.15
CA ASP A 284 13.79 2.44 -22.14
C ASP A 284 12.75 2.52 -23.26
N ARG A 285 11.68 3.28 -23.03
CA ARG A 285 10.52 3.35 -23.93
C ARG A 285 10.87 3.79 -25.36
N GLU A 286 11.85 4.69 -25.48
CA GLU A 286 12.30 5.23 -26.77
C GLU A 286 13.30 4.27 -27.43
N TYR A 287 14.23 3.75 -26.65
CA TYR A 287 15.30 2.87 -27.11
C TYR A 287 14.84 1.46 -27.53
N LEU A 288 13.73 0.99 -26.95
CA LEU A 288 13.21 -0.35 -27.21
C LEU A 288 12.87 -0.61 -28.68
N GLN A 289 12.67 0.44 -29.49
CA GLN A 289 12.47 0.31 -30.94
C GLN A 289 13.76 0.03 -31.70
N GLU A 290 14.90 0.45 -31.13
CA GLU A 290 16.22 0.36 -31.75
C GLU A 290 16.98 -0.90 -31.32
N LEU A 291 16.33 -1.80 -30.52
CA LEU A 291 16.95 -3.07 -30.10
C LEU A 291 17.47 -3.86 -31.28
N THR A 292 18.70 -4.34 -31.17
CA THR A 292 19.31 -5.33 -32.06
C THR A 292 19.26 -6.74 -31.46
N GLU A 293 19.54 -7.75 -32.24
CA GLU A 293 19.66 -9.14 -31.74
C GLU A 293 20.73 -9.26 -30.65
N GLU A 294 21.87 -8.58 -30.84
CA GLU A 294 22.95 -8.56 -29.85
C GLU A 294 22.50 -7.97 -28.52
N ASN A 295 21.72 -6.88 -28.55
CA ASN A 295 21.16 -6.30 -27.33
C ASN A 295 20.20 -7.27 -26.63
N VAL A 296 19.38 -8.00 -27.42
CA VAL A 296 18.46 -9.01 -26.89
C VAL A 296 19.22 -10.17 -26.23
N VAL A 297 20.29 -10.64 -26.86
CA VAL A 297 21.20 -11.66 -26.28
C VAL A 297 21.79 -11.15 -24.98
N GLU A 298 22.28 -9.92 -24.95
CA GLU A 298 22.85 -9.33 -23.73
C GLU A 298 21.81 -9.21 -22.60
N ILE A 299 20.60 -8.76 -22.90
CA ILE A 299 19.48 -8.71 -21.93
C ILE A 299 19.20 -10.09 -21.39
N TYR A 300 19.00 -11.09 -22.26
CA TYR A 300 18.65 -12.45 -21.88
C TYR A 300 19.71 -13.11 -21.00
N SER A 301 20.99 -13.03 -21.41
CA SER A 301 22.11 -13.61 -20.68
C SER A 301 22.35 -12.94 -19.32
N ASN A 302 21.86 -11.71 -19.14
CA ASN A 302 21.97 -10.99 -17.87
C ASN A 302 20.77 -11.19 -16.92
N LEU A 303 19.69 -11.86 -17.36
CA LEU A 303 18.67 -12.37 -16.43
C LEU A 303 19.24 -13.52 -15.60
N HIS A 304 18.94 -13.60 -14.32
CA HIS A 304 19.38 -14.73 -13.48
C HIS A 304 18.81 -16.06 -14.00
N SER A 305 17.54 -16.06 -14.37
CA SER A 305 16.85 -17.24 -14.96
C SER A 305 17.32 -17.54 -16.39
N GLY A 306 17.61 -16.50 -17.17
CA GLY A 306 18.13 -16.62 -18.53
C GLY A 306 19.60 -17.09 -18.55
N GLY A 307 20.49 -16.36 -17.86
CA GLY A 307 21.92 -16.62 -17.83
C GLY A 307 22.29 -18.01 -17.29
N ALA A 308 21.59 -18.50 -16.27
CA ALA A 308 21.81 -19.85 -15.77
C ALA A 308 21.49 -20.95 -16.81
N ARG A 309 20.53 -20.73 -17.69
CA ARG A 309 20.19 -21.61 -18.81
C ARG A 309 21.12 -21.43 -19.99
N ASP A 310 21.55 -20.19 -20.22
CA ASP A 310 22.44 -19.85 -21.34
C ASP A 310 23.79 -20.56 -21.23
N ASN A 311 24.40 -20.55 -20.05
CA ASN A 311 25.64 -21.25 -19.75
C ASN A 311 25.61 -22.77 -20.02
N ARG A 312 24.40 -23.38 -19.98
CA ARG A 312 24.23 -24.84 -20.18
C ARG A 312 23.70 -25.21 -21.57
N PHE A 313 22.87 -24.37 -22.15
CA PHE A 313 22.02 -24.74 -23.28
C PHE A 313 22.06 -23.74 -24.45
N HIS A 314 22.90 -22.70 -24.39
CA HIS A 314 22.91 -21.59 -25.37
C HIS A 314 21.52 -20.99 -25.58
N SER A 315 20.83 -20.73 -24.47
CA SER A 315 19.41 -20.34 -24.50
C SER A 315 19.20 -18.95 -25.05
N ALA A 316 20.17 -18.04 -24.95
CA ALA A 316 20.10 -16.69 -25.50
C ALA A 316 20.08 -16.73 -27.05
N GLU A 317 20.97 -17.51 -27.65
CA GLU A 317 21.00 -17.71 -29.12
C GLU A 317 19.71 -18.38 -29.61
N LYS A 318 19.22 -19.40 -28.87
CA LYS A 318 17.94 -20.05 -29.17
C LYS A 318 16.77 -19.08 -29.05
N PHE A 319 16.78 -18.21 -28.05
CA PHE A 319 15.73 -17.21 -27.84
C PHE A 319 15.61 -16.30 -29.06
N VAL A 320 16.71 -15.74 -29.54
CA VAL A 320 16.75 -14.90 -30.74
C VAL A 320 16.39 -15.69 -31.99
N LYS A 321 16.89 -16.93 -32.12
CA LYS A 321 16.62 -17.78 -33.29
C LYS A 321 15.15 -18.22 -33.42
N HIS A 322 14.46 -18.42 -32.29
CA HIS A 322 13.08 -18.92 -32.27
C HIS A 322 12.03 -17.80 -32.23
N ASN A 323 12.45 -16.55 -32.08
CA ASN A 323 11.54 -15.42 -32.04
C ASN A 323 12.00 -14.32 -33.00
N ASP A 324 11.08 -13.83 -33.78
CA ASP A 324 11.32 -12.66 -34.62
C ASP A 324 11.63 -11.43 -33.76
N LEU A 325 12.61 -10.61 -34.17
CA LEU A 325 13.05 -9.43 -33.40
C LEU A 325 11.92 -8.44 -33.16
N GLU A 326 11.07 -8.20 -34.16
CA GLU A 326 9.94 -7.28 -34.00
C GLU A 326 8.88 -7.86 -33.04
N LYS A 327 8.71 -9.18 -33.01
CA LYS A 327 7.86 -9.84 -32.01
C LYS A 327 8.42 -9.66 -30.59
N ILE A 328 9.73 -9.79 -30.41
CA ILE A 328 10.40 -9.54 -29.12
C ILE A 328 10.18 -8.08 -28.68
N LYS A 329 10.42 -7.11 -29.57
CA LYS A 329 10.18 -5.69 -29.30
C LYS A 329 8.74 -5.41 -28.92
N LYS A 330 7.77 -5.98 -29.65
CA LYS A 330 6.33 -5.86 -29.38
C LYS A 330 5.97 -6.43 -28.00
N ALA A 331 6.48 -7.63 -27.66
CA ALA A 331 6.22 -8.29 -26.39
C ALA A 331 6.82 -7.52 -25.22
N PHE A 332 8.08 -7.08 -25.33
CA PHE A 332 8.74 -6.29 -24.28
C PHE A 332 8.05 -4.92 -24.08
N ARG A 333 7.66 -4.25 -25.18
CA ARG A 333 6.90 -3.00 -25.08
C ARG A 333 5.56 -3.20 -24.37
N TYR A 334 4.84 -4.27 -24.70
CA TYR A 334 3.59 -4.56 -24.06
C TYR A 334 3.79 -4.86 -22.56
N LEU A 335 4.75 -5.72 -22.20
CA LEU A 335 5.06 -6.06 -20.82
C LEU A 335 5.39 -4.82 -19.99
N LEU A 336 6.24 -3.94 -20.52
CA LEU A 336 6.80 -2.84 -19.75
C LEU A 336 5.90 -1.58 -19.77
N TYR A 337 5.21 -1.30 -20.88
CA TYR A 337 4.59 0.01 -21.09
C TYR A 337 3.11 -0.01 -21.47
N SER A 338 2.46 -1.18 -21.49
CA SER A 338 1.01 -1.26 -21.64
C SER A 338 0.30 -0.59 -20.46
N LYS A 339 -0.93 -0.12 -20.68
CA LYS A 339 -1.84 0.35 -19.63
C LYS A 339 -2.61 -0.80 -18.97
N ASP A 340 -2.49 -2.00 -19.49
CA ASP A 340 -3.14 -3.19 -18.94
C ASP A 340 -2.56 -3.53 -17.56
N ASP A 341 -3.35 -4.24 -16.76
CA ASP A 341 -2.91 -4.73 -15.46
C ASP A 341 -1.67 -5.61 -15.58
N ILE A 342 -0.82 -5.58 -14.53
CA ILE A 342 0.45 -6.32 -14.52
C ILE A 342 0.25 -7.83 -14.69
N VAL A 343 -0.83 -8.40 -14.15
CA VAL A 343 -1.14 -9.82 -14.27
C VAL A 343 -1.47 -10.16 -15.71
N LEU A 344 -2.26 -9.32 -16.39
CA LEU A 344 -2.59 -9.50 -17.80
C LEU A 344 -1.35 -9.34 -18.69
N ARG A 345 -0.50 -8.34 -18.37
CA ARG A 345 0.76 -8.15 -19.12
C ARG A 345 1.68 -9.36 -19.02
N ILE A 346 1.82 -9.94 -17.83
CA ILE A 346 2.58 -11.18 -17.62
C ILE A 346 1.93 -12.33 -18.36
N ASP A 347 0.61 -12.50 -18.21
CA ASP A 347 -0.12 -13.61 -18.83
C ASP A 347 0.05 -13.62 -20.35
N ARG A 348 -0.02 -12.47 -21.00
CA ARG A 348 0.15 -12.35 -22.46
C ARG A 348 1.54 -12.82 -22.95
N LEU A 349 2.56 -12.77 -22.11
CA LEU A 349 3.89 -13.25 -22.48
C LEU A 349 4.12 -14.73 -22.15
N ILE A 350 3.35 -15.29 -21.20
CA ILE A 350 3.56 -16.69 -20.76
C ILE A 350 2.48 -17.66 -21.23
N ASN A 351 1.30 -17.16 -21.60
CA ASN A 351 0.18 -18.00 -22.05
C ASN A 351 0.47 -18.56 -23.44
N PRO A 352 0.45 -19.88 -23.63
CA PRO A 352 0.71 -20.53 -24.93
C PRO A 352 -0.18 -20.01 -26.07
N ASP A 353 -1.42 -19.62 -25.78
CA ASP A 353 -2.41 -19.17 -26.77
C ASP A 353 -2.25 -17.68 -27.13
N SER A 354 -1.27 -16.99 -26.55
CA SER A 354 -1.05 -15.55 -26.79
C SER A 354 -0.12 -15.30 -27.98
N GLU A 355 -0.48 -14.35 -28.83
CA GLU A 355 0.39 -13.87 -29.93
C GLU A 355 1.71 -13.27 -29.44
N LEU A 356 1.74 -12.77 -28.16
CA LEU A 356 2.94 -12.18 -27.54
C LEU A 356 3.80 -13.21 -26.82
N LYS A 357 3.40 -14.50 -26.83
CA LYS A 357 4.19 -15.57 -26.22
C LYS A 357 5.53 -15.70 -26.96
N LEU A 358 6.60 -15.61 -26.16
CA LEU A 358 7.97 -15.81 -26.65
C LEU A 358 8.48 -17.21 -26.26
N GLU A 359 9.09 -17.91 -27.20
CA GLU A 359 9.78 -19.16 -26.93
C GLU A 359 11.02 -18.90 -26.06
N GLU A 360 11.41 -19.84 -25.22
CA GLU A 360 12.52 -19.73 -24.26
C GLU A 360 12.37 -18.61 -23.21
N PHE A 361 11.24 -17.88 -23.18
CA PHE A 361 10.99 -16.76 -22.28
C PHE A 361 9.75 -17.03 -21.41
N GLY A 362 9.94 -17.81 -20.35
CA GLY A 362 8.87 -18.22 -19.46
C GLY A 362 8.53 -17.21 -18.35
N ALA A 363 7.74 -17.67 -17.38
CA ALA A 363 7.26 -16.84 -16.27
C ALA A 363 8.42 -16.22 -15.45
N SER A 364 9.46 -17.00 -15.15
CA SER A 364 10.62 -16.49 -14.41
C SER A 364 11.33 -15.36 -15.14
N CYS A 365 11.61 -15.50 -16.44
CA CYS A 365 12.23 -14.44 -17.24
C CYS A 365 11.33 -13.20 -17.33
N THR A 366 10.03 -13.39 -17.53
CA THR A 366 9.04 -12.30 -17.64
C THR A 366 8.96 -11.49 -16.33
N GLN A 367 8.81 -12.16 -15.19
CA GLN A 367 8.68 -11.52 -13.89
C GLN A 367 10.01 -10.94 -13.38
N GLU A 368 11.12 -11.56 -13.73
CA GLU A 368 12.43 -11.03 -13.43
C GLU A 368 12.74 -9.77 -14.23
N LEU A 369 12.38 -9.73 -15.53
CA LEU A 369 12.58 -8.56 -16.38
C LEU A 369 11.85 -7.33 -15.84
N LEU A 370 10.64 -7.49 -15.33
CA LEU A 370 9.90 -6.41 -14.66
C LEU A 370 10.68 -5.84 -13.48
N GLY A 371 11.22 -6.70 -12.62
CA GLY A 371 12.00 -6.30 -11.46
C GLY A 371 13.33 -5.62 -11.83
N TRP A 372 13.97 -5.99 -12.94
CA TRP A 372 15.16 -5.32 -13.42
C TRP A 372 14.90 -3.92 -13.97
N VAL A 373 13.80 -3.72 -14.69
CA VAL A 373 13.45 -2.43 -15.29
C VAL A 373 12.79 -1.50 -14.27
N PHE A 374 11.85 -2.01 -13.51
CA PHE A 374 11.07 -1.27 -12.53
C PHE A 374 11.44 -1.66 -11.09
N TYR A 375 12.72 -1.72 -10.79
CA TYR A 375 13.28 -2.15 -9.51
C TYR A 375 12.83 -1.34 -8.28
N LYS A 376 12.15 -0.22 -8.47
CA LYS A 376 11.54 0.55 -7.38
C LYS A 376 10.15 0.02 -7.04
N ASP A 377 9.44 -0.52 -8.03
CA ASP A 377 8.02 -0.83 -7.97
C ASP A 377 7.75 -2.34 -7.92
N TYR A 378 8.59 -3.15 -8.59
CA TYR A 378 8.39 -4.58 -8.71
C TYR A 378 9.60 -5.39 -8.25
N PRO A 379 9.41 -6.41 -7.38
CA PRO A 379 10.47 -7.36 -7.04
C PRO A 379 10.71 -8.36 -8.16
N MET A 380 11.96 -8.79 -8.32
CA MET A 380 12.32 -9.88 -9.22
C MET A 380 11.83 -11.21 -8.69
N ARG A 381 11.07 -11.97 -9.50
CA ARG A 381 10.63 -13.32 -9.15
C ARG A 381 11.25 -14.36 -10.06
N ASN A 382 11.93 -15.32 -9.48
CA ASN A 382 12.54 -16.48 -10.12
C ASN A 382 12.60 -17.66 -9.13
N GLU A 383 13.10 -18.81 -9.53
CA GLU A 383 13.22 -19.99 -8.66
C GLU A 383 14.02 -19.74 -7.37
N LYS A 384 15.02 -18.86 -7.42
CA LYS A 384 15.81 -18.49 -6.25
C LYS A 384 14.93 -17.76 -5.23
N ALA A 385 14.18 -16.78 -5.69
CA ALA A 385 13.28 -16.00 -4.85
C ALA A 385 12.14 -16.86 -4.28
N ASP A 386 11.51 -17.72 -5.10
CA ASP A 386 10.49 -18.66 -4.65
C ASP A 386 11.01 -19.61 -3.57
N PHE A 387 12.24 -20.13 -3.74
CA PHE A 387 12.90 -20.95 -2.71
C PHE A 387 13.04 -20.16 -1.39
N CYS A 388 13.54 -18.94 -1.45
CA CYS A 388 13.81 -18.12 -0.26
C CYS A 388 12.56 -17.72 0.51
N VAL A 389 11.50 -17.29 -0.17
CA VAL A 389 10.24 -16.95 0.51
C VAL A 389 9.61 -18.18 1.18
N LYS A 390 9.70 -19.38 0.55
CA LYS A 390 9.30 -20.64 1.17
C LYS A 390 10.19 -21.02 2.36
N TYR A 391 11.48 -20.78 2.26
CA TYR A 391 12.42 -21.01 3.33
C TYR A 391 12.09 -20.17 4.57
N LEU A 392 11.71 -18.90 4.37
CA LEU A 392 11.24 -18.01 5.44
C LEU A 392 9.84 -18.34 5.99
N GLY A 393 9.20 -19.43 5.52
CA GLY A 393 7.90 -19.90 6.02
C GLY A 393 6.68 -19.32 5.33
N TYR A 394 6.84 -18.53 4.27
CA TYR A 394 5.71 -18.04 3.47
C TYR A 394 5.17 -19.12 2.54
N LYS A 395 3.87 -19.08 2.26
CA LYS A 395 3.21 -20.00 1.35
C LYS A 395 3.07 -19.37 -0.03
N ILE A 396 3.74 -19.94 -1.02
CA ILE A 396 3.66 -19.55 -2.43
C ILE A 396 3.85 -20.78 -3.32
N ASN A 397 3.24 -20.78 -4.50
CA ASN A 397 3.50 -21.80 -5.51
C ASN A 397 4.69 -21.40 -6.41
N ASP A 398 5.36 -22.38 -6.99
CA ASP A 398 6.52 -22.16 -7.87
C ASP A 398 6.12 -21.46 -9.19
N THR A 399 7.06 -20.68 -9.73
CA THR A 399 6.94 -20.00 -11.05
C THR A 399 6.84 -20.96 -12.23
#